data_4f7f43acffb3e2aa42a5c9ba90f092cb
#
_entry.id   4f7f43acffb3e2aa42a5c9ba90f092cb
#
_cell.length_a   1.000
_cell.length_b   1.000
_cell.length_c   1.000
_cell.angle_alpha   90.00
_cell.angle_beta   90.00
_cell.angle_gamma   90.00
#
_symmetry.space_group_name_H-M   'P 1'
#
loop_
_entity.id
_entity.type
_entity.pdbx_description
1 polymer ?
#
loop_
_entity_poly.entity_id
_entity_poly.type
_entity_poly.pdbx_seq_one_letter_code
_entity_poly.pdbx_strand_id
1 'polypeptide(L)'
;MPYPEELIAPMRQDLVQLGFQELKTADQVDEVLGTEQRTTVVAINSVCGCSAGGMRPGVAVSLGNEIKPDVLVSVFAGQDLEATERAREYFTGYPPSSPAVALMKNGELVYMLERHEIEGRHPLEIADTLKAAYNEHCSVIPEAPELPAV
;
A
#
# COMPACT_ATOMS: atom_id res chain seq x y z
N MET A 1 0.75 -23.36 -0.99
CA MET A 1 1.82 -23.41 0.02
C MET A 1 2.59 -22.12 0.03
N PRO A 2 2.84 -21.62 1.20
CA PRO A 2 3.69 -20.45 1.28
C PRO A 2 5.09 -20.75 0.77
N TYR A 3 5.78 -19.72 0.40
CA TYR A 3 7.14 -19.82 -0.08
C TYR A 3 8.12 -19.91 1.09
N PRO A 4 9.33 -20.45 0.87
CA PRO A 4 10.33 -20.39 1.93
C PRO A 4 10.60 -18.95 2.34
N GLU A 5 10.69 -18.71 3.62
CA GLU A 5 10.84 -17.34 4.10
C GLU A 5 12.12 -16.70 3.60
N GLU A 6 13.19 -17.47 3.45
CA GLU A 6 14.43 -16.89 2.96
C GLU A 6 14.32 -16.40 1.52
N LEU A 7 13.40 -16.96 0.73
CA LEU A 7 13.15 -16.46 -0.63
C LEU A 7 12.40 -15.13 -0.57
N ILE A 8 11.49 -15.00 0.38
CA ILE A 8 10.59 -13.85 0.49
C ILE A 8 11.25 -12.69 1.20
N ALA A 9 12.18 -12.96 2.11
CA ALA A 9 12.74 -11.92 2.97
C ALA A 9 13.25 -10.68 2.20
N PRO A 10 14.02 -10.83 1.11
CA PRO A 10 14.46 -9.62 0.39
C PRO A 10 13.30 -8.86 -0.21
N MET A 11 12.24 -9.56 -0.61
CA MET A 11 11.08 -8.91 -1.18
C MET A 11 10.28 -8.14 -0.13
N ARG A 12 10.25 -8.64 1.10
CA ARG A 12 9.65 -7.91 2.21
C ARG A 12 10.46 -6.66 2.50
N GLN A 13 11.78 -6.80 2.48
CA GLN A 13 12.67 -5.69 2.82
C GLN A 13 12.55 -4.52 1.86
N ASP A 14 12.21 -4.78 0.60
CA ASP A 14 12.02 -3.71 -0.36
C ASP A 14 11.01 -2.67 0.13
N LEU A 15 9.99 -3.10 0.86
CA LEU A 15 8.99 -2.18 1.41
C LEU A 15 9.30 -1.78 2.85
N VAL A 16 9.82 -2.72 3.64
CA VAL A 16 10.12 -2.41 5.04
C VAL A 16 11.12 -1.25 5.16
N GLN A 17 12.13 -1.24 4.31
CA GLN A 17 13.14 -0.18 4.40
C GLN A 17 12.60 1.16 3.91
N LEU A 18 11.43 1.18 3.29
CA LEU A 18 10.75 2.43 2.93
C LEU A 18 9.88 2.95 4.08
N GLY A 19 9.76 2.18 5.16
CA GLY A 19 8.93 2.55 6.29
C GLY A 19 7.63 1.81 6.39
N PHE A 20 7.41 0.80 5.56
CA PHE A 20 6.17 0.02 5.61
C PHE A 20 6.19 -0.93 6.80
N GLN A 21 5.08 -0.98 7.52
CA GLN A 21 4.86 -1.96 8.57
C GLN A 21 4.19 -3.18 7.95
N GLU A 22 4.77 -4.35 8.15
CA GLU A 22 4.19 -5.59 7.63
C GLU A 22 3.04 -6.05 8.51
N LEU A 23 1.93 -6.41 7.90
CA LEU A 23 0.79 -6.97 8.59
C LEU A 23 0.71 -8.44 8.21
N LYS A 24 0.86 -9.31 9.20
CA LYS A 24 0.98 -10.75 8.96
C LYS A 24 -0.20 -11.56 9.46
N THR A 25 -1.08 -10.96 10.25
CA THR A 25 -2.25 -11.66 10.79
C THR A 25 -3.50 -10.81 10.57
N ALA A 26 -4.65 -11.45 10.64
CA ALA A 26 -5.92 -10.74 10.51
C ALA A 26 -6.07 -9.69 11.61
N ASP A 27 -5.63 -10.01 12.84
CA ASP A 27 -5.72 -9.07 13.94
C ASP A 27 -4.89 -7.82 13.67
N GLN A 28 -3.68 -7.99 13.14
CA GLN A 28 -2.83 -6.85 12.81
C GLN A 28 -3.47 -5.98 11.75
N VAL A 29 -4.13 -6.60 10.77
CA VAL A 29 -4.83 -5.85 9.73
C VAL A 29 -5.95 -5.02 10.35
N ASP A 30 -6.76 -5.63 11.22
CA ASP A 30 -7.87 -4.91 11.86
C ASP A 30 -7.38 -3.79 12.76
N GLU A 31 -6.24 -3.97 13.42
CA GLU A 31 -5.69 -2.93 14.29
C GLU A 31 -5.37 -1.66 13.52
N VAL A 32 -4.98 -1.80 12.25
CA VAL A 32 -4.64 -0.63 11.45
C VAL A 32 -5.83 -0.23 10.59
N LEU A 33 -6.30 -1.11 9.71
CA LEU A 33 -7.32 -0.73 8.74
C LEU A 33 -8.68 -0.51 9.38
N GLY A 34 -8.93 -1.15 10.51
CA GLY A 34 -10.21 -1.02 11.20
C GLY A 34 -10.30 0.20 12.10
N THR A 35 -9.16 0.81 12.45
CA THR A 35 -9.17 1.90 13.42
C THR A 35 -8.51 3.16 12.92
N GLU A 36 -7.63 3.05 11.92
CA GLU A 36 -6.86 4.21 11.47
C GLU A 36 -7.73 5.15 10.67
N GLN A 37 -7.71 6.43 11.00
CA GLN A 37 -8.50 7.42 10.30
C GLN A 37 -7.67 8.26 9.35
N ARG A 38 -6.36 8.23 9.49
CA ARG A 38 -5.48 8.96 8.59
C ARG A 38 -5.39 8.23 7.26
N THR A 39 -4.77 8.88 6.28
CA THR A 39 -4.56 8.23 4.99
C THR A 39 -3.54 7.12 5.14
N THR A 40 -3.86 5.97 4.57
CA THR A 40 -3.05 4.77 4.69
C THR A 40 -2.86 4.17 3.31
N VAL A 41 -1.61 3.88 2.94
CA VAL A 41 -1.38 3.11 1.71
C VAL A 41 -1.12 1.67 2.13
N VAL A 42 -1.82 0.74 1.46
CA VAL A 42 -1.66 -0.68 1.70
C VAL A 42 -1.06 -1.28 0.45
N ALA A 43 0.19 -1.72 0.53
CA ALA A 43 0.85 -2.38 -0.59
C ALA A 43 0.63 -3.88 -0.48
N ILE A 44 0.03 -4.47 -1.50
CA ILE A 44 -0.14 -5.91 -1.56
C ILE A 44 1.05 -6.45 -2.34
N ASN A 45 2.05 -6.93 -1.61
CA ASN A 45 3.30 -7.41 -2.17
C ASN A 45 3.11 -8.82 -2.74
N SER A 46 3.97 -9.23 -3.63
CA SER A 46 3.91 -10.59 -4.19
C SER A 46 5.25 -10.96 -4.78
N VAL A 47 5.39 -12.26 -5.13
CA VAL A 47 6.61 -12.75 -5.78
C VAL A 47 6.61 -12.47 -7.28
N CYS A 48 5.52 -11.96 -7.82
CA CYS A 48 5.38 -11.72 -9.25
C CYS A 48 6.43 -10.73 -9.76
N GLY A 49 6.88 -10.92 -10.99
CA GLY A 49 7.80 -9.98 -11.62
C GLY A 49 7.26 -8.57 -11.70
N CYS A 50 5.92 -8.42 -11.79
CA CYS A 50 5.29 -7.11 -11.79
C CYS A 50 5.50 -6.39 -10.45
N SER A 51 5.63 -7.14 -9.37
CA SER A 51 5.91 -6.56 -8.07
C SER A 51 7.36 -6.08 -8.01
N ALA A 52 8.29 -6.94 -8.43
CA ALA A 52 9.71 -6.63 -8.37
C ALA A 52 10.09 -5.51 -9.33
N GLY A 53 9.57 -5.55 -10.56
CA GLY A 53 9.97 -4.60 -11.59
C GLY A 53 9.04 -3.41 -11.76
N GLY A 54 7.93 -3.39 -11.05
CA GLY A 54 6.95 -2.34 -11.21
C GLY A 54 6.44 -1.77 -9.90
N MET A 55 5.70 -2.58 -9.13
CA MET A 55 5.03 -2.07 -7.94
C MET A 55 6.00 -1.57 -6.88
N ARG A 56 6.95 -2.41 -6.46
CA ARG A 56 7.83 -1.99 -5.38
C ARG A 56 8.67 -0.77 -5.72
N PRO A 57 9.35 -0.73 -6.90
CA PRO A 57 10.10 0.49 -7.23
C PRO A 57 9.18 1.68 -7.50
N GLY A 58 7.98 1.45 -8.04
CA GLY A 58 7.03 2.54 -8.26
C GLY A 58 6.57 3.15 -6.96
N VAL A 59 6.27 2.32 -5.97
CA VAL A 59 5.90 2.81 -4.64
C VAL A 59 7.05 3.60 -4.03
N ALA A 60 8.29 3.09 -4.17
CA ALA A 60 9.45 3.78 -3.62
C ALA A 60 9.56 5.20 -4.18
N VAL A 61 9.42 5.35 -5.49
CA VAL A 61 9.51 6.66 -6.13
C VAL A 61 8.34 7.54 -5.69
N SER A 62 7.15 6.95 -5.56
CA SER A 62 5.95 7.73 -5.21
C SER A 62 6.07 8.38 -3.84
N LEU A 63 6.81 7.77 -2.93
CA LEU A 63 6.96 8.32 -1.59
C LEU A 63 7.84 9.55 -1.54
N GLY A 64 8.48 9.90 -2.66
CA GLY A 64 9.19 11.16 -2.78
C GLY A 64 8.26 12.34 -3.03
N ASN A 65 6.97 12.08 -3.23
CA ASN A 65 6.01 13.15 -3.44
C ASN A 65 5.86 13.98 -2.16
N GLU A 66 5.59 15.27 -2.34
CA GLU A 66 5.43 16.13 -1.18
C GLU A 66 4.18 15.75 -0.39
N ILE A 67 3.10 15.44 -1.07
CA ILE A 67 1.87 14.98 -0.46
C ILE A 67 1.88 13.45 -0.52
N LYS A 68 1.73 12.80 0.62
CA LYS A 68 1.78 11.34 0.67
C LYS A 68 1.00 10.82 1.87
N PRO A 69 0.70 9.50 1.90
CA PRO A 69 -0.06 8.93 3.00
C PRO A 69 0.68 9.03 4.32
N ASP A 70 -0.09 9.08 5.40
CA ASP A 70 0.47 9.15 6.74
C ASP A 70 0.93 7.80 7.25
N VAL A 71 0.29 6.73 6.80
CA VAL A 71 0.56 5.38 7.30
C VAL A 71 0.89 4.47 6.13
N LEU A 72 1.95 3.67 6.28
CA LEU A 72 2.40 2.75 5.23
C LEU A 72 2.36 1.33 5.79
N VAL A 73 1.55 0.47 5.20
CA VAL A 73 1.46 -0.94 5.62
C VAL A 73 1.47 -1.85 4.40
N SER A 74 1.87 -3.10 4.62
CA SER A 74 1.92 -4.07 3.53
C SER A 74 1.44 -5.43 4.01
N VAL A 75 0.90 -6.21 3.06
CA VAL A 75 0.60 -7.62 3.26
C VAL A 75 1.27 -8.36 2.11
N PHE A 76 1.63 -9.63 2.31
CA PHE A 76 2.31 -10.40 1.28
C PHE A 76 1.38 -11.48 0.75
N ALA A 77 0.85 -11.26 -0.45
CA ALA A 77 -0.07 -12.19 -1.07
C ALA A 77 0.64 -13.51 -1.37
N GLY A 78 -0.06 -14.60 -1.09
CA GLY A 78 0.51 -15.92 -1.31
C GLY A 78 1.42 -16.39 -0.20
N GLN A 79 1.74 -15.51 0.76
CA GLN A 79 2.62 -15.85 1.86
C GLN A 79 1.92 -15.66 3.21
N ASP A 80 1.47 -14.45 3.49
CA ASP A 80 0.73 -14.15 4.72
C ASP A 80 -0.76 -14.21 4.37
N LEU A 81 -1.28 -15.44 4.27
CA LEU A 81 -2.60 -15.66 3.68
C LEU A 81 -3.71 -15.01 4.48
N GLU A 82 -3.64 -15.15 5.78
CA GLU A 82 -4.67 -14.62 6.66
C GLU A 82 -4.73 -13.10 6.58
N ALA A 83 -3.59 -12.45 6.62
CA ALA A 83 -3.53 -11.00 6.57
C ALA A 83 -4.00 -10.48 5.21
N THR A 84 -3.57 -11.15 4.14
CA THR A 84 -3.94 -10.74 2.80
C THR A 84 -5.45 -10.83 2.59
N GLU A 85 -6.04 -11.94 3.02
CA GLU A 85 -7.47 -12.12 2.87
C GLU A 85 -8.24 -11.08 3.67
N ARG A 86 -7.79 -10.81 4.90
CA ARG A 86 -8.47 -9.83 5.73
C ARG A 86 -8.36 -8.42 5.15
N ALA A 87 -7.18 -8.07 4.63
CA ALA A 87 -7.00 -6.76 4.01
C ALA A 87 -7.95 -6.59 2.83
N ARG A 88 -8.11 -7.64 2.04
CA ARG A 88 -8.98 -7.59 0.87
C ARG A 88 -10.44 -7.35 1.22
N GLU A 89 -10.85 -7.72 2.42
CA GLU A 89 -12.22 -7.45 2.86
C GLU A 89 -12.48 -5.95 3.02
N TYR A 90 -11.43 -5.16 3.17
CA TYR A 90 -11.57 -3.70 3.23
C TYR A 90 -11.62 -3.06 1.85
N PHE A 91 -11.30 -3.81 0.80
CA PHE A 91 -11.25 -3.27 -0.57
C PHE A 91 -12.54 -3.63 -1.30
N THR A 92 -13.65 -3.11 -0.83
CA THR A 92 -14.96 -3.46 -1.37
C THR A 92 -15.08 -3.00 -2.82
N GLY A 93 -15.69 -3.86 -3.64
CA GLY A 93 -15.89 -3.53 -5.04
C GLY A 93 -14.78 -3.95 -5.97
N TYR A 94 -13.69 -4.52 -5.43
CA TYR A 94 -12.56 -4.93 -6.26
C TYR A 94 -12.26 -6.40 -6.08
N PRO A 95 -12.05 -7.14 -7.18
CA PRO A 95 -11.65 -8.54 -7.06
C PRO A 95 -10.22 -8.65 -6.57
N PRO A 96 -9.83 -9.80 -6.01
CA PRO A 96 -8.45 -9.99 -5.57
C PRO A 96 -7.46 -9.78 -6.70
N SER A 97 -6.40 -9.05 -6.43
CA SER A 97 -5.32 -8.89 -7.39
C SER A 97 -4.02 -8.64 -6.62
N SER A 98 -2.90 -9.08 -7.17
CA SER A 98 -1.59 -8.88 -6.55
C SER A 98 -0.52 -8.96 -7.64
N PRO A 99 0.45 -8.05 -7.64
CA PRO A 99 0.54 -6.94 -6.67
C PRO A 99 -0.55 -5.91 -6.89
N ALA A 100 -0.79 -5.11 -5.87
CA ALA A 100 -1.77 -4.04 -5.95
C ALA A 100 -1.44 -3.01 -4.88
N VAL A 101 -1.99 -1.80 -5.01
CA VAL A 101 -1.77 -0.74 -4.03
C VAL A 101 -3.11 -0.09 -3.74
N ALA A 102 -3.50 -0.10 -2.49
CA ALA A 102 -4.76 0.50 -2.06
C ALA A 102 -4.48 1.75 -1.24
N LEU A 103 -5.30 2.77 -1.41
CA LEU A 103 -5.21 3.98 -0.61
C LEU A 103 -6.50 4.11 0.18
N MET A 104 -6.36 4.22 1.50
CA MET A 104 -7.48 4.30 2.42
C MET A 104 -7.48 5.67 3.09
N LYS A 105 -8.66 6.15 3.44
CA LYS A 105 -8.79 7.39 4.19
C LYS A 105 -10.02 7.26 5.06
N ASN A 106 -9.86 7.51 6.36
CA ASN A 106 -10.97 7.42 7.30
C ASN A 106 -11.58 6.02 7.31
N GLY A 107 -10.75 5.00 7.13
CA GLY A 107 -11.22 3.63 7.15
C GLY A 107 -11.90 3.17 5.88
N GLU A 108 -11.90 4.01 4.84
CA GLU A 108 -12.57 3.67 3.59
C GLU A 108 -11.59 3.69 2.43
N LEU A 109 -11.83 2.80 1.47
CA LEU A 109 -11.01 2.74 0.26
C LEU A 109 -11.33 3.92 -0.63
N VAL A 110 -10.32 4.73 -0.98
CA VAL A 110 -10.52 5.87 -1.86
C VAL A 110 -9.84 5.70 -3.22
N TYR A 111 -8.88 4.78 -3.32
CA TYR A 111 -8.21 4.52 -4.60
C TYR A 111 -7.60 3.13 -4.59
N MET A 112 -7.67 2.45 -5.73
CA MET A 112 -7.08 1.12 -5.87
C MET A 112 -6.34 1.04 -7.20
N LEU A 113 -5.04 0.72 -7.13
CA LEU A 113 -4.24 0.44 -8.32
C LEU A 113 -4.13 -1.08 -8.41
N GLU A 114 -4.80 -1.66 -9.41
CA GLU A 114 -4.89 -3.10 -9.52
C GLU A 114 -3.76 -3.66 -10.37
N ARG A 115 -3.58 -4.98 -10.31
CA ARG A 115 -2.49 -5.62 -11.03
C ARG A 115 -2.47 -5.28 -12.51
N HIS A 116 -3.63 -5.28 -13.16
CA HIS A 116 -3.66 -5.03 -14.59
C HIS A 116 -3.23 -3.60 -14.94
N GLU A 117 -3.24 -2.72 -13.95
CA GLU A 117 -2.77 -1.35 -14.12
C GLU A 117 -1.28 -1.22 -13.79
N ILE A 118 -0.70 -2.28 -13.24
CA ILE A 118 0.71 -2.30 -12.89
C ILE A 118 1.51 -3.06 -13.95
N GLU A 119 0.95 -4.15 -14.44
CA GLU A 119 1.64 -4.99 -15.43
C GLU A 119 2.02 -4.20 -16.68
N GLY A 120 3.26 -4.38 -17.10
CA GLY A 120 3.72 -3.76 -18.31
C GLY A 120 4.00 -2.28 -18.21
N ARG A 121 3.89 -1.70 -17.01
CA ARG A 121 4.14 -0.28 -16.85
C ARG A 121 5.47 -0.05 -16.16
N HIS A 122 6.11 1.05 -16.55
CA HIS A 122 7.38 1.44 -15.96
C HIS A 122 7.15 1.95 -14.53
N PRO A 123 8.11 1.70 -13.62
CA PRO A 123 7.95 2.20 -12.24
C PRO A 123 7.65 3.68 -12.15
N LEU A 124 8.22 4.50 -13.03
CA LEU A 124 7.95 5.94 -13.00
C LEU A 124 6.50 6.26 -13.37
N GLU A 125 5.90 5.47 -14.26
CA GLU A 125 4.49 5.64 -14.60
C GLU A 125 3.60 5.26 -13.43
N ILE A 126 3.95 4.16 -12.75
CA ILE A 126 3.22 3.72 -11.57
C ILE A 126 3.33 4.78 -10.49
N ALA A 127 4.53 5.32 -10.29
CA ALA A 127 4.75 6.36 -9.31
C ALA A 127 3.92 7.60 -9.61
N ASP A 128 3.85 8.00 -10.87
CA ASP A 128 3.06 9.17 -11.26
C ASP A 128 1.59 8.96 -10.94
N THR A 129 1.07 7.76 -11.21
CA THR A 129 -0.32 7.43 -10.90
C THR A 129 -0.57 7.51 -9.39
N LEU A 130 0.35 6.98 -8.60
CA LEU A 130 0.20 7.02 -7.14
C LEU A 130 0.33 8.44 -6.61
N LYS A 131 1.25 9.22 -7.15
CA LYS A 131 1.40 10.62 -6.73
C LYS A 131 0.13 11.41 -6.99
N ALA A 132 -0.52 11.15 -8.12
CA ALA A 132 -1.78 11.82 -8.43
C ALA A 132 -2.85 11.47 -7.41
N ALA A 133 -2.92 10.19 -7.02
CA ALA A 133 -3.87 9.75 -6.01
C ALA A 133 -3.55 10.38 -4.65
N TYR A 134 -2.27 10.48 -4.29
CA TYR A 134 -1.87 11.12 -3.04
C TYR A 134 -2.28 12.59 -3.06
N ASN A 135 -2.05 13.27 -4.18
CA ASN A 135 -2.41 14.68 -4.29
C ASN A 135 -3.90 14.91 -4.14
N GLU A 136 -4.69 13.95 -4.57
CA GLU A 136 -6.14 14.07 -4.50
C GLU A 136 -6.68 13.74 -3.12
N HIS A 137 -6.13 12.74 -2.45
CA HIS A 137 -6.72 12.18 -1.24
C HIS A 137 -5.96 12.48 0.04
N CYS A 138 -4.67 12.78 -0.04
CA CYS A 138 -3.86 13.03 1.14
C CYS A 138 -3.71 14.52 1.38
N SER A 139 -3.16 14.86 2.54
CA SER A 139 -3.00 16.24 2.91
C SER A 139 -1.55 16.50 3.30
N VAL A 140 -1.02 17.62 2.84
CA VAL A 140 0.31 17.98 3.20
C VAL A 140 0.31 18.47 4.61
N ILE A 141 -0.68 19.24 4.96
CA ILE A 141 -0.74 19.85 6.20
C ILE A 141 -1.72 19.17 7.00
N PRO A 142 -1.33 18.54 8.02
CA PRO A 142 -2.27 17.89 8.86
C PRO A 142 -3.05 18.97 9.41
N GLU A 143 -3.82 19.47 8.74
CA GLU A 143 -4.70 20.34 9.21
C GLU A 143 -4.26 21.13 10.24
N ALA A 144 -3.35 20.99 10.56
CA ALA A 144 -2.93 21.69 11.55
C ALA A 144 -3.14 22.99 11.47
N PRO A 145 -3.13 23.36 11.07
CA PRO A 145 -3.06 24.57 11.22
C PRO A 145 -4.11 25.14 11.69
N GLU A 146 -4.54 24.72 11.84
CA GLU A 146 -5.31 25.24 12.22
C GLU A 146 -5.06 26.04 13.08
N LEU A 147 -4.44 26.25 13.09
CA LEU A 147 -4.21 26.98 13.66
C LEU A 147 -4.32 27.93 13.77
N PRO A 148 -4.40 28.21 13.94
CA PRO A 148 -4.47 29.02 14.00
C PRO A 148 -4.58 29.91 14.11
N ALA A 149 -4.75 30.03 13.95
CA ALA A 149 -4.77 30.80 13.93
C ALA A 149 -4.60 31.60 14.49
N VAL A 150 -4.37 31.78 14.60
CA VAL A 150 -4.13 32.48 15.12
C VAL A 150 -4.34 33.19 15.29
#